data_ccfe685a474e9b79b4a34925255956e9
#
_entry.id   ccfe685a474e9b79b4a34925255956e9
#
_cell.length_a   1.000
_cell.length_b   1.000
_cell.length_c   1.000
_cell.angle_alpha   90.00
_cell.angle_beta   90.00
_cell.angle_gamma   90.00
#
_symmetry.space_group_name_H-M   'P 1'
#
loop_
_entity.id
_entity.type
_entity.pdbx_description
1 polymer ?
#
loop_
_entity_poly.entity_id
_entity_poly.type
_entity_poly.pdbx_seq_one_letter_code
_entity_poly.pdbx_strand_id
1 'polypeptide(L)'
;HDRKLAASIGSGARAGTPKEAAAFGEVLFFAVPYAALPGLGRDLAAEIKAKIVLDASNPVPGRDGDMAKEALAKGTGVASPQFLPGARIVRAYNEVGYTRMRDEAHRAGERLGIPLAGDDAQALKTAVRLVQDAGHEPVVVGGLARAREFDYGTPVFGRPMTAAELRKALGLNP
;
A
#
# COMPACT_ATOMS: atom_id res chain seq x y z
N HIS A 1 11.56 17.53 -8.66
CA HIS A 1 10.27 17.44 -8.00
C HIS A 1 10.43 16.99 -6.54
N ASP A 2 11.08 15.87 -6.31
CA ASP A 2 11.17 15.22 -4.98
C ASP A 2 11.92 16.06 -3.94
N ARG A 3 12.99 16.75 -4.33
CA ARG A 3 13.73 17.65 -3.43
C ARG A 3 12.88 18.83 -2.95
N LYS A 4 12.03 19.39 -3.83
CA LYS A 4 11.11 20.49 -3.45
C LYS A 4 10.04 19.99 -2.50
N LEU A 5 9.50 18.79 -2.77
CA LEU A 5 8.53 18.15 -1.88
C LEU A 5 9.13 17.87 -0.51
N ALA A 6 10.31 17.26 -0.46
CA ALA A 6 10.99 16.98 0.81
C ALA A 6 11.23 18.26 1.63
N ALA A 7 11.65 19.35 0.98
CA ALA A 7 11.83 20.65 1.64
C ALA A 7 10.50 21.23 2.18
N SER A 8 9.38 21.02 1.48
CA SER A 8 8.06 21.50 1.94
C SER A 8 7.50 20.68 3.10
N ILE A 9 7.83 19.40 3.19
CA ILE A 9 7.43 18.54 4.31
C ILE A 9 8.20 18.90 5.58
N GLY A 10 9.47 19.24 5.47
CA GLY A 10 10.32 19.51 6.65
C GLY A 10 10.59 18.25 7.47
N SER A 11 10.76 18.42 8.78
CA SER A 11 10.91 17.30 9.75
C SER A 11 11.96 16.25 9.39
N GLY A 12 13.05 16.66 8.72
CA GLY A 12 14.12 15.76 8.29
C GLY A 12 13.82 14.96 7.02
N ALA A 13 12.70 15.24 6.33
CA ALA A 13 12.40 14.63 5.04
C ALA A 13 13.47 14.98 4.00
N ARG A 14 13.91 14.00 3.23
CA ARG A 14 14.92 14.17 2.18
C ARG A 14 14.62 13.29 0.97
N ALA A 15 15.01 13.77 -0.20
CA ALA A 15 14.95 12.97 -1.41
C ALA A 15 16.25 12.18 -1.59
N GLY A 16 16.13 10.97 -2.08
CA GLY A 16 17.24 10.07 -2.40
C GLY A 16 16.89 9.15 -3.57
N THR A 17 17.84 8.34 -3.96
CA THR A 17 17.59 7.22 -4.88
C THR A 17 16.71 6.16 -4.21
N PRO A 18 16.05 5.28 -4.99
CA PRO A 18 15.31 4.16 -4.41
C PRO A 18 16.14 3.32 -3.43
N LYS A 19 17.41 3.10 -3.74
CA LYS A 19 18.33 2.33 -2.89
C LYS A 19 18.64 3.05 -1.57
N GLU A 20 18.91 4.35 -1.62
CA GLU A 20 19.12 5.16 -0.41
C GLU A 20 17.86 5.20 0.46
N ALA A 21 16.69 5.36 -0.15
CA ALA A 21 15.42 5.36 0.57
C ALA A 21 15.15 3.97 1.20
N ALA A 22 15.37 2.90 0.45
CA ALA A 22 15.17 1.54 0.96
C ALA A 22 16.18 1.17 2.05
N ALA A 23 17.43 1.62 1.97
CA ALA A 23 18.42 1.41 3.03
C ALA A 23 18.08 2.19 4.31
N PHE A 24 17.56 3.41 4.18
CA PHE A 24 17.22 4.30 5.29
C PHE A 24 15.96 3.85 6.06
N GLY A 25 14.89 3.48 5.34
CA GLY A 25 13.59 3.20 5.94
C GLY A 25 13.56 1.87 6.71
N GLU A 26 12.99 1.85 7.91
CA GLU A 26 12.64 0.61 8.62
C GLU A 26 11.35 0.00 8.04
N VAL A 27 10.42 0.85 7.64
CA VAL A 27 9.21 0.51 6.89
C VAL A 27 9.26 1.23 5.56
N LEU A 28 8.96 0.54 4.48
CA LEU A 28 8.98 1.07 3.13
C LEU A 28 7.55 1.22 2.60
N PHE A 29 7.25 2.37 2.00
CA PHE A 29 5.98 2.61 1.32
C PHE A 29 6.20 2.59 -0.19
N PHE A 30 5.69 1.55 -0.88
CA PHE A 30 5.81 1.39 -2.32
C PHE A 30 4.58 1.96 -3.02
N ALA A 31 4.72 3.17 -3.57
CA ALA A 31 3.71 3.85 -4.38
C ALA A 31 4.26 4.10 -5.79
N VAL A 32 4.53 3.04 -6.51
CA VAL A 32 5.19 3.03 -7.82
C VAL A 32 4.28 2.41 -8.90
N PRO A 33 4.53 2.66 -10.20
CA PRO A 33 3.89 1.89 -11.25
C PRO A 33 4.15 0.38 -11.05
N TYR A 34 3.11 -0.43 -11.22
CA TYR A 34 3.20 -1.87 -10.92
C TYR A 34 4.30 -2.58 -11.73
N ALA A 35 4.47 -2.17 -12.99
CA ALA A 35 5.53 -2.68 -13.86
C ALA A 35 6.96 -2.40 -13.36
N ALA A 36 7.14 -1.49 -12.39
CA ALA A 36 8.45 -1.23 -11.80
C ALA A 36 8.83 -2.27 -10.72
N LEU A 37 7.87 -3.00 -10.15
CA LEU A 37 8.12 -3.92 -9.03
C LEU A 37 9.19 -4.99 -9.33
N PRO A 38 9.22 -5.67 -10.50
CA PRO A 38 10.25 -6.67 -10.77
C PRO A 38 11.67 -6.09 -10.81
N GLY A 39 11.83 -4.88 -11.35
CA GLY A 39 13.11 -4.16 -11.36
C GLY A 39 13.54 -3.78 -9.94
N LEU A 40 12.65 -3.12 -9.20
CA LEU A 40 12.90 -2.69 -7.83
C LEU A 40 13.21 -3.89 -6.92
N GLY A 41 12.49 -4.99 -7.06
CA GLY A 41 12.73 -6.18 -6.25
C GLY A 41 14.10 -6.82 -6.49
N ARG A 42 14.62 -6.78 -7.73
CA ARG A 42 15.98 -7.22 -8.03
C ARG A 42 17.03 -6.23 -7.49
N ASP A 43 16.83 -4.95 -7.78
CA ASP A 43 17.82 -3.90 -7.50
C ASP A 43 17.94 -3.61 -5.99
N LEU A 44 16.86 -3.85 -5.23
CA LEU A 44 16.76 -3.56 -3.81
C LEU A 44 16.68 -4.84 -2.95
N ALA A 45 17.00 -6.00 -3.49
CA ALA A 45 16.80 -7.29 -2.82
C ALA A 45 17.43 -7.35 -1.42
N ALA A 46 18.60 -6.77 -1.24
CA ALA A 46 19.28 -6.72 0.05
C ALA A 46 18.61 -5.76 1.04
N GLU A 47 18.16 -4.60 0.54
CA GLU A 47 17.59 -3.52 1.34
C GLU A 47 16.15 -3.82 1.79
N ILE A 48 15.36 -4.58 1.01
CA ILE A 48 13.97 -4.93 1.34
C ILE A 48 13.85 -6.21 2.17
N LYS A 49 14.90 -7.03 2.21
CA LYS A 49 14.88 -8.31 2.92
C LYS A 49 14.51 -8.12 4.39
N ALA A 50 13.49 -8.86 4.83
CA ALA A 50 12.91 -8.83 6.17
C ALA A 50 12.28 -7.47 6.58
N LYS A 51 12.28 -6.46 5.72
CA LYS A 51 11.60 -5.19 6.01
C LYS A 51 10.10 -5.28 5.74
N ILE A 52 9.34 -4.45 6.44
CA ILE A 52 7.93 -4.27 6.19
C ILE A 52 7.78 -3.36 4.97
N VAL A 53 7.00 -3.82 4.00
CA VAL A 53 6.66 -3.07 2.79
C VAL A 53 5.16 -2.86 2.74
N LEU A 54 4.72 -1.60 2.88
CA LEU A 54 3.35 -1.20 2.56
C LEU A 54 3.27 -1.01 1.04
N ASP A 55 2.57 -1.91 0.35
CA ASP A 55 2.45 -1.88 -1.10
C ASP A 55 1.13 -1.25 -1.53
N ALA A 56 1.20 -0.04 -2.07
CA ALA A 56 0.10 0.73 -2.66
C ALA A 56 0.10 0.68 -4.19
N SER A 57 1.00 -0.08 -4.82
CA SER A 57 1.09 -0.16 -6.27
C SER A 57 -0.12 -0.87 -6.88
N ASN A 58 -0.61 -0.37 -8.01
CA ASN A 58 -1.77 -0.94 -8.69
C ASN A 58 -1.41 -1.40 -10.11
N PRO A 59 -1.76 -2.65 -10.48
CA PRO A 59 -1.66 -3.11 -11.85
C PRO A 59 -2.75 -2.47 -12.70
N VAL A 60 -2.37 -1.55 -13.57
CA VAL A 60 -3.31 -0.84 -14.47
C VAL A 60 -3.09 -1.35 -15.89
N PRO A 61 -4.02 -2.12 -16.48
CA PRO A 61 -3.81 -2.77 -17.79
C PRO A 61 -3.41 -1.81 -18.91
N GLY A 62 -3.98 -0.59 -18.92
CA GLY A 62 -3.63 0.44 -19.91
C GLY A 62 -2.22 1.02 -19.77
N ARG A 63 -1.56 0.84 -18.62
CA ARG A 63 -0.20 1.30 -18.33
C ARG A 63 0.82 0.16 -18.30
N ASP A 64 0.45 -0.96 -17.68
CA ASP A 64 1.36 -2.04 -17.30
C ASP A 64 1.16 -3.31 -18.18
N GLY A 65 0.24 -3.25 -19.16
CA GLY A 65 0.06 -4.30 -20.17
C GLY A 65 -0.38 -5.66 -19.62
N ASP A 66 0.18 -6.74 -20.19
CA ASP A 66 -0.20 -8.11 -19.84
C ASP A 66 0.22 -8.49 -18.41
N MET A 67 1.30 -7.93 -17.90
CA MET A 67 1.71 -8.10 -16.50
C MET A 67 0.60 -7.66 -15.53
N ALA A 68 -0.09 -6.56 -15.84
CA ALA A 68 -1.21 -6.11 -15.02
C ALA A 68 -2.40 -7.09 -15.09
N LYS A 69 -2.72 -7.60 -16.27
CA LYS A 69 -3.79 -8.58 -16.44
C LYS A 69 -3.52 -9.85 -15.65
N GLU A 70 -2.28 -10.37 -15.71
CA GLU A 70 -1.87 -11.54 -14.95
C GLU A 70 -1.92 -11.30 -13.44
N ALA A 71 -1.45 -10.14 -12.99
CA ALA A 71 -1.47 -9.79 -11.57
C ALA A 71 -2.91 -9.66 -11.03
N LEU A 72 -3.82 -9.05 -11.79
CA LEU A 72 -5.23 -8.96 -11.41
C LEU A 72 -5.92 -10.33 -11.40
N ALA A 73 -5.60 -11.20 -12.35
CA ALA A 73 -6.15 -12.56 -12.39
C ALA A 73 -5.74 -13.39 -11.17
N LYS A 74 -4.49 -13.25 -10.71
CA LYS A 74 -3.96 -13.92 -9.50
C LYS A 74 -4.41 -13.21 -8.21
N GLY A 75 -4.68 -11.90 -8.25
CA GLY A 75 -4.76 -11.00 -7.12
C GLY A 75 -3.38 -10.46 -6.73
N THR A 76 -3.28 -9.16 -6.41
CA THR A 76 -1.99 -8.53 -6.10
C THR A 76 -1.32 -9.12 -4.88
N GLY A 77 -2.10 -9.58 -3.89
CA GLY A 77 -1.56 -10.25 -2.71
C GLY A 77 -0.81 -11.56 -3.00
N VAL A 78 -1.06 -12.17 -4.16
CA VAL A 78 -0.33 -13.36 -4.65
C VAL A 78 0.78 -12.97 -5.63
N ALA A 79 0.55 -11.96 -6.46
CA ALA A 79 1.49 -11.56 -7.50
C ALA A 79 2.65 -10.70 -6.97
N SER A 80 2.40 -9.68 -6.13
CA SER A 80 3.43 -8.76 -5.64
C SER A 80 4.58 -9.45 -4.87
N PRO A 81 4.32 -10.46 -4.00
CA PRO A 81 5.40 -11.17 -3.31
C PRO A 81 6.42 -11.85 -4.23
N GLN A 82 6.00 -12.23 -5.45
CA GLN A 82 6.91 -12.84 -6.43
C GLN A 82 7.97 -11.85 -6.93
N PHE A 83 7.65 -10.56 -6.89
CA PHE A 83 8.57 -9.48 -7.30
C PHE A 83 9.38 -8.92 -6.15
N LEU A 84 8.96 -9.10 -4.90
CA LEU A 84 9.58 -8.54 -3.70
C LEU A 84 10.01 -9.66 -2.71
N PRO A 85 10.89 -10.58 -3.12
CA PRO A 85 11.22 -11.75 -2.32
C PRO A 85 11.86 -11.36 -0.99
N GLY A 86 11.37 -11.96 0.09
CA GLY A 86 11.87 -11.73 1.44
C GLY A 86 11.32 -10.48 2.14
N ALA A 87 10.52 -9.66 1.46
CA ALA A 87 9.81 -8.55 2.09
C ALA A 87 8.59 -9.06 2.88
N ARG A 88 8.25 -8.37 3.97
CA ARG A 88 7.04 -8.61 4.78
C ARG A 88 5.95 -7.65 4.29
N ILE A 89 5.19 -8.08 3.29
CA ILE A 89 4.28 -7.22 2.55
C ILE A 89 2.94 -7.06 3.29
N VAL A 90 2.45 -5.82 3.33
CA VAL A 90 1.08 -5.48 3.66
C VAL A 90 0.53 -4.64 2.51
N ARG A 91 -0.57 -5.08 1.89
CA ARG A 91 -1.32 -4.26 0.95
C ARG A 91 -2.05 -3.17 1.72
N ALA A 92 -1.84 -1.91 1.34
CA ALA A 92 -2.42 -0.75 2.00
C ALA A 92 -2.43 0.46 1.05
N TYR A 93 -3.44 1.33 1.16
CA TYR A 93 -3.56 2.58 0.41
C TYR A 93 -3.61 2.45 -1.12
N ASN A 94 -3.78 1.26 -1.64
CA ASN A 94 -3.86 1.04 -3.08
C ASN A 94 -5.19 1.50 -3.68
N GLU A 95 -6.26 1.50 -2.90
CA GLU A 95 -7.63 1.83 -3.33
C GLU A 95 -7.96 3.33 -3.27
N VAL A 96 -7.10 4.13 -2.65
CA VAL A 96 -7.36 5.56 -2.44
C VAL A 96 -6.34 6.44 -3.16
N GLY A 97 -6.80 7.51 -3.83
CA GLY A 97 -5.93 8.50 -4.45
C GLY A 97 -5.24 9.41 -3.43
N TYR A 98 -4.00 9.83 -3.72
CA TYR A 98 -3.16 10.64 -2.80
C TYR A 98 -3.82 11.95 -2.33
N THR A 99 -4.61 12.60 -3.19
CA THR A 99 -5.34 13.82 -2.80
C THR A 99 -6.36 13.52 -1.73
N ARG A 100 -7.09 12.41 -1.86
CA ARG A 100 -8.05 11.97 -0.88
C ARG A 100 -7.38 11.57 0.44
N MET A 101 -6.27 10.83 0.38
CA MET A 101 -5.47 10.52 1.57
C MET A 101 -5.12 11.78 2.36
N ARG A 102 -4.63 12.82 1.66
CA ARG A 102 -4.25 14.09 2.28
C ARG A 102 -5.45 14.82 2.88
N ASP A 103 -6.52 14.98 2.09
CA ASP A 103 -7.64 15.84 2.41
C ASP A 103 -8.57 15.24 3.49
N GLU A 104 -8.59 13.91 3.61
CA GLU A 104 -9.37 13.17 4.60
C GLU A 104 -8.56 12.79 5.87
N ALA A 105 -7.26 13.11 5.89
CA ALA A 105 -6.42 12.85 7.05
C ALA A 105 -6.92 13.64 8.28
N HIS A 106 -7.03 12.96 9.42
CA HIS A 106 -7.45 13.56 10.70
C HIS A 106 -8.80 14.29 10.67
N ARG A 107 -9.66 13.99 9.69
CA ARG A 107 -10.99 14.61 9.66
C ARG A 107 -11.78 14.32 10.94
N ALA A 108 -12.67 15.23 11.32
CA ALA A 108 -13.57 15.04 12.43
C ALA A 108 -14.64 13.99 12.11
N GLY A 109 -15.12 13.27 13.14
CA GLY A 109 -16.12 12.22 12.98
C GLY A 109 -15.54 10.90 12.44
N GLU A 110 -16.31 10.21 11.61
CA GLU A 110 -15.89 8.94 11.04
C GLU A 110 -14.75 9.12 10.04
N ARG A 111 -13.64 8.44 10.30
CA ARG A 111 -12.44 8.52 9.47
C ARG A 111 -12.56 7.69 8.20
N LEU A 112 -11.75 8.06 7.20
CA LEU A 112 -11.57 7.26 5.99
C LEU A 112 -11.03 5.87 6.37
N GLY A 113 -11.74 4.83 5.95
CA GLY A 113 -11.32 3.44 6.14
C GLY A 113 -10.25 3.04 5.13
N ILE A 114 -9.16 2.46 5.61
CA ILE A 114 -8.08 1.93 4.76
C ILE A 114 -8.02 0.40 4.92
N PRO A 115 -8.28 -0.36 3.86
CA PRO A 115 -8.20 -1.82 3.92
C PRO A 115 -6.75 -2.27 4.00
N LEU A 116 -6.48 -3.26 4.85
CA LEU A 116 -5.18 -3.87 5.05
C LEU A 116 -5.26 -5.38 4.85
N ALA A 117 -4.34 -5.93 4.07
CA ALA A 117 -4.16 -7.37 3.95
C ALA A 117 -2.69 -7.75 4.07
N GLY A 118 -2.37 -8.77 4.87
CA GLY A 118 -0.99 -9.22 5.09
C GLY A 118 -0.96 -10.53 5.85
N ASP A 119 0.10 -11.31 5.66
CA ASP A 119 0.25 -12.62 6.31
C ASP A 119 1.09 -12.55 7.59
N ASP A 120 1.93 -11.51 7.74
CA ASP A 120 2.76 -11.30 8.90
C ASP A 120 2.05 -10.44 9.94
N ALA A 121 1.74 -11.03 11.10
CA ALA A 121 0.99 -10.36 12.16
C ALA A 121 1.68 -9.09 12.70
N GLN A 122 3.02 -9.08 12.78
CA GLN A 122 3.75 -7.92 13.26
C GLN A 122 3.80 -6.81 12.19
N ALA A 123 3.90 -7.17 10.91
CA ALA A 123 3.80 -6.20 9.81
C ALA A 123 2.40 -5.57 9.77
N LEU A 124 1.34 -6.37 9.92
CA LEU A 124 -0.04 -5.87 10.02
C LEU A 124 -0.20 -4.91 11.21
N LYS A 125 0.31 -5.27 12.39
CA LYS A 125 0.25 -4.39 13.56
C LYS A 125 0.95 -3.06 13.32
N THR A 126 2.10 -3.08 12.66
CA THR A 126 2.82 -1.87 12.27
C THR A 126 2.02 -1.04 11.26
N ALA A 127 1.44 -1.68 10.24
CA ALA A 127 0.62 -1.01 9.24
C ALA A 127 -0.62 -0.35 9.88
N VAL A 128 -1.32 -1.05 10.77
CA VAL A 128 -2.46 -0.52 11.55
C VAL A 128 -2.07 0.78 12.24
N ARG A 129 -0.95 0.77 12.98
CA ARG A 129 -0.47 1.97 13.68
C ARG A 129 -0.16 3.11 12.71
N LEU A 130 0.54 2.84 11.61
CA LEU A 130 0.90 3.87 10.63
C LEU A 130 -0.35 4.48 9.96
N VAL A 131 -1.38 3.68 9.69
CA VAL A 131 -2.67 4.16 9.17
C VAL A 131 -3.36 5.07 10.17
N GLN A 132 -3.35 4.71 11.46
CA GLN A 132 -3.91 5.54 12.54
C GLN A 132 -3.13 6.84 12.73
N ASP A 133 -1.80 6.77 12.72
CA ASP A 133 -0.91 7.94 12.83
C ASP A 133 -1.10 8.90 11.65
N ALA A 134 -1.43 8.37 10.46
CA ALA A 134 -1.78 9.16 9.28
C ALA A 134 -3.22 9.74 9.32
N GLY A 135 -3.97 9.50 10.38
CA GLY A 135 -5.30 10.06 10.59
C GLY A 135 -6.46 9.32 9.94
N HIS A 136 -6.24 8.07 9.52
CA HIS A 136 -7.24 7.21 8.92
C HIS A 136 -7.67 6.06 9.87
N GLU A 137 -8.66 5.27 9.46
CA GLU A 137 -9.13 4.12 10.23
C GLU A 137 -8.74 2.81 9.52
N PRO A 138 -7.87 1.96 10.12
CA PRO A 138 -7.46 0.72 9.51
C PRO A 138 -8.59 -0.33 9.56
N VAL A 139 -8.78 -1.03 8.45
CA VAL A 139 -9.70 -2.17 8.33
C VAL A 139 -8.89 -3.39 7.91
N VAL A 140 -8.53 -4.25 8.87
CA VAL A 140 -7.82 -5.49 8.57
C VAL A 140 -8.78 -6.47 7.91
N VAL A 141 -8.52 -6.76 6.62
CA VAL A 141 -9.34 -7.66 5.79
C VAL A 141 -8.95 -9.11 6.03
N GLY A 142 -7.67 -9.37 6.26
CA GLY A 142 -7.14 -10.70 6.54
C GLY A 142 -5.78 -10.96 5.91
N GLY A 143 -5.51 -12.22 5.54
CA GLY A 143 -4.26 -12.61 4.88
C GLY A 143 -4.06 -11.91 3.53
N LEU A 144 -2.81 -11.90 3.06
CA LEU A 144 -2.39 -11.13 1.88
C LEU A 144 -3.19 -11.48 0.61
N ALA A 145 -3.61 -12.74 0.45
CA ALA A 145 -4.43 -13.18 -0.68
C ALA A 145 -5.80 -12.47 -0.76
N ARG A 146 -6.31 -11.95 0.36
CA ARG A 146 -7.56 -11.19 0.41
C ARG A 146 -7.44 -9.77 -0.14
N ALA A 147 -6.23 -9.29 -0.46
CA ALA A 147 -6.03 -8.03 -1.14
C ALA A 147 -6.84 -7.91 -2.44
N ARG A 148 -7.09 -9.05 -3.11
CA ARG A 148 -7.94 -9.12 -4.31
C ARG A 148 -9.34 -8.51 -4.13
N GLU A 149 -9.83 -8.38 -2.89
CA GLU A 149 -11.15 -7.84 -2.59
C GLU A 149 -11.21 -6.31 -2.70
N PHE A 150 -10.03 -5.65 -2.66
CA PHE A 150 -9.89 -4.20 -2.80
C PHE A 150 -8.84 -3.79 -3.84
N ASP A 151 -8.45 -4.71 -4.73
CA ASP A 151 -7.56 -4.44 -5.87
C ASP A 151 -8.23 -3.53 -6.91
N TYR A 152 -7.42 -3.02 -7.84
CA TYR A 152 -7.87 -2.21 -8.97
C TYR A 152 -9.04 -2.87 -9.71
N GLY A 153 -10.10 -2.09 -9.92
CA GLY A 153 -11.31 -2.53 -10.63
C GLY A 153 -12.37 -3.21 -9.76
N THR A 154 -12.14 -3.39 -8.45
CA THR A 154 -13.15 -3.90 -7.51
C THR A 154 -14.18 -2.81 -7.14
N PRO A 155 -15.35 -3.19 -6.59
CA PRO A 155 -16.37 -2.22 -6.18
C PRO A 155 -15.93 -1.21 -5.11
N VAL A 156 -14.92 -1.54 -4.31
CA VAL A 156 -14.40 -0.63 -3.27
C VAL A 156 -13.27 0.26 -3.77
N PHE A 157 -12.61 -0.12 -4.87
CA PHE A 157 -11.50 0.64 -5.43
C PHE A 157 -11.91 2.04 -5.86
N GLY A 158 -11.17 3.05 -5.41
CA GLY A 158 -11.40 4.45 -5.75
C GLY A 158 -12.62 5.09 -5.06
N ARG A 159 -13.29 4.38 -4.17
CA ARG A 159 -14.43 4.88 -3.41
C ARG A 159 -14.04 5.22 -1.98
N PRO A 160 -14.08 6.49 -1.59
CA PRO A 160 -13.84 6.86 -0.20
C PRO A 160 -15.01 6.36 0.67
N MET A 161 -14.69 5.50 1.61
CA MET A 161 -15.64 4.89 2.54
C MET A 161 -15.17 5.11 3.98
N THR A 162 -16.12 5.21 4.92
CA THR A 162 -15.78 5.08 6.34
C THR A 162 -15.38 3.63 6.63
N ALA A 163 -14.75 3.37 7.77
CA ALA A 163 -14.39 2.00 8.15
C ALA A 163 -15.63 1.10 8.26
N ALA A 164 -16.76 1.62 8.74
CA ALA A 164 -18.01 0.87 8.84
C ALA A 164 -18.56 0.49 7.46
N GLU A 165 -18.59 1.44 6.53
CA GLU A 165 -19.00 1.20 5.13
C GLU A 165 -18.08 0.19 4.44
N LEU A 166 -16.77 0.34 4.64
CA LEU A 166 -15.77 -0.56 4.06
C LEU A 166 -15.89 -2.00 4.61
N ARG A 167 -16.07 -2.16 5.94
CA ARG A 167 -16.35 -3.48 6.54
C ARG A 167 -17.59 -4.12 5.92
N LYS A 168 -18.68 -3.37 5.81
CA LYS A 168 -19.92 -3.84 5.18
C LYS A 168 -19.70 -4.25 3.72
N ALA A 169 -18.99 -3.42 2.93
CA ALA A 169 -18.71 -3.71 1.53
C ALA A 169 -17.84 -4.96 1.33
N LEU A 170 -16.94 -5.25 2.27
CA LEU A 170 -16.04 -6.41 2.27
C LEU A 170 -16.61 -7.63 3.02
N GLY A 171 -17.87 -7.58 3.50
CA GLY A 171 -18.48 -8.69 4.23
C GLY A 171 -17.79 -9.03 5.55
N LEU A 172 -17.15 -8.05 6.18
CA LEU A 172 -16.50 -8.21 7.49
C LEU A 172 -17.51 -7.94 8.61
N ASN A 173 -17.34 -8.64 9.72
CA ASN A 173 -18.13 -8.34 10.92
C ASN A 173 -17.86 -6.91 11.41
N PRO A 174 -18.87 -6.23 12.02
CA PRO A 174 -18.74 -4.90 12.56
C PRO A 174 -17.63 -4.78 13.61
#